data_e3062b03492a186787b2caf0020b4e1b
#
_entry.id   e3062b03492a186787b2caf0020b4e1b
#
_cell.length_a   1.000
_cell.length_b   1.000
_cell.length_c   1.000
_cell.angle_alpha   90.00
_cell.angle_beta   90.00
_cell.angle_gamma   90.00
#
_symmetry.space_group_name_H-M   'P 1'
#
loop_
_entity.id
_entity.type
_entity.pdbx_description
1 polymer ?
#
loop_
_entity_poly.entity_id
_entity_poly.type
_entity_poly.pdbx_seq_one_letter_code
_entity_poly.pdbx_strand_id
1 'polypeptide(L)'
;MSTSNNIQQLPTKEVEQLNSSEVNTAKAQNIKTGFFERIFKLSAHDTTISTEIIAGITTFMTMVYIVFVNPQILAAAGMDASAVFVVTCLISAVGCIAMGLIANLPIALAPAMGLNAFFAFSVVVGMGISWQTGMGTIFWGAVCFTLMSLFGIRAWILGNIPSCLRIGIPSGIGLLIALVGFSNAGIVVASPATLITVGDLSSLQCVLGALGFFIIVILSSRGIHASVLISITVVTAIAALMGDVEYTGIVSAPPNISNTFGQLDILGSLDIALMGIIFSFALVSLFDSSGTMIGVTENFGITDDKGRFPRMKQALMTDSATSVLGAYMGTSTVTAYIESSAGVATGGRTGLTAVVTGLLFIVVIFFSPLAAMVPGYAVAGALVYVGILMSSGLAKIQWDDITESAPAFITCVMMPFTFSITEGIATGFITYCVMKLGSNRWREIHPTVAIVAVLFIFKFAFVDGH
;
A
#
# COMPACT_ATOMS: atom_id res chain seq x y z
N MET A 1 -34.50 -18.14 75.09
CA MET A 1 -35.75 -18.63 74.58
C MET A 1 -35.77 -18.19 73.09
N SER A 2 -35.72 -19.12 72.29
CA SER A 2 -35.82 -19.30 70.82
C SER A 2 -35.89 -18.04 69.94
N THR A 3 -34.81 -17.75 69.27
CA THR A 3 -34.78 -16.95 68.04
C THR A 3 -34.56 -17.90 66.89
N SER A 4 -35.66 -18.25 66.21
CA SER A 4 -35.64 -19.07 64.99
C SER A 4 -35.20 -18.27 63.78
N ASN A 5 -34.29 -18.88 63.02
CA ASN A 5 -33.73 -18.45 61.73
C ASN A 5 -34.83 -18.17 60.70
N ASN A 6 -34.85 -16.96 60.16
CA ASN A 6 -35.48 -16.64 58.89
C ASN A 6 -34.39 -16.59 57.81
N ILE A 7 -34.13 -17.71 57.17
CA ILE A 7 -33.44 -17.77 55.86
C ILE A 7 -34.56 -17.61 54.84
N GLN A 8 -34.78 -16.39 54.36
CA GLN A 8 -35.60 -16.11 53.17
C GLN A 8 -34.88 -16.74 51.94
N GLN A 9 -35.56 -17.68 51.33
CA GLN A 9 -35.16 -18.23 50.03
C GLN A 9 -35.24 -17.12 48.97
N LEU A 10 -34.10 -16.71 48.45
CA LEU A 10 -34.02 -15.84 47.26
C LEU A 10 -34.66 -16.57 46.06
N PRO A 11 -35.44 -15.87 45.23
CA PRO A 11 -36.07 -16.49 44.05
C PRO A 11 -35.00 -17.04 43.09
N THR A 12 -35.22 -18.24 42.59
CA THR A 12 -34.32 -19.04 41.73
C THR A 12 -33.71 -18.23 40.53
N LYS A 13 -34.40 -17.20 40.07
CA LYS A 13 -33.92 -16.29 39.01
C LYS A 13 -32.74 -15.39 39.44
N GLU A 14 -32.66 -14.97 40.70
CA GLU A 14 -31.56 -14.15 41.21
C GLU A 14 -30.29 -15.00 41.44
N VAL A 15 -30.44 -16.28 41.82
CA VAL A 15 -29.31 -17.19 41.92
C VAL A 15 -28.74 -17.58 40.55
N GLU A 16 -29.58 -17.73 39.51
CA GLU A 16 -29.12 -17.93 38.13
C GLU A 16 -28.43 -16.68 37.56
N GLN A 17 -28.89 -15.48 37.88
CA GLN A 17 -28.22 -14.22 37.45
C GLN A 17 -26.88 -14.02 38.18
N LEU A 18 -26.78 -14.34 39.47
CA LEU A 18 -25.51 -14.30 40.20
C LEU A 18 -24.49 -15.32 39.69
N ASN A 19 -24.93 -16.55 39.41
CA ASN A 19 -24.07 -17.57 38.81
C ASN A 19 -23.63 -17.23 37.38
N SER A 20 -24.50 -16.62 36.59
CA SER A 20 -24.14 -16.17 35.22
C SER A 20 -23.17 -14.98 35.22
N SER A 21 -23.29 -14.08 36.21
CA SER A 21 -22.35 -12.94 36.38
C SER A 21 -20.98 -13.41 36.89
N GLU A 22 -20.92 -14.39 37.81
CA GLU A 22 -19.65 -14.95 38.27
C GLU A 22 -18.95 -15.82 37.21
N VAL A 23 -19.69 -16.58 36.41
CA VAL A 23 -19.15 -17.36 35.30
C VAL A 23 -18.66 -16.41 34.18
N ASN A 24 -19.34 -15.30 33.93
CA ASN A 24 -18.89 -14.30 32.96
C ASN A 24 -17.68 -13.52 33.49
N THR A 25 -17.59 -13.18 34.76
CA THR A 25 -16.41 -12.57 35.39
C THR A 25 -15.22 -13.51 35.43
N ALA A 26 -15.41 -14.78 35.72
CA ALA A 26 -14.36 -15.80 35.70
C ALA A 26 -13.85 -16.06 34.26
N LYS A 27 -14.73 -16.09 33.25
CA LYS A 27 -14.34 -16.13 31.84
C LYS A 27 -13.57 -14.87 31.42
N ALA A 28 -14.03 -13.69 31.84
CA ALA A 28 -13.33 -12.43 31.56
C ALA A 28 -11.96 -12.33 32.26
N GLN A 29 -11.81 -12.88 33.46
CA GLN A 29 -10.53 -12.94 34.19
C GLN A 29 -9.55 -13.94 33.57
N ASN A 30 -10.01 -15.08 33.03
CA ASN A 30 -9.14 -16.05 32.36
C ASN A 30 -8.66 -15.57 30.97
N ILE A 31 -9.42 -14.71 30.30
CA ILE A 31 -9.02 -14.09 29.02
C ILE A 31 -7.90 -13.06 29.24
N LYS A 32 -7.88 -12.37 30.40
CA LYS A 32 -6.88 -11.33 30.73
C LYS A 32 -5.47 -11.84 31.03
N THR A 33 -5.24 -13.13 31.13
CA THR A 33 -3.92 -13.72 31.47
C THR A 33 -3.18 -14.34 30.29
N GLY A 34 -3.77 -14.43 29.11
CA GLY A 34 -3.16 -15.02 27.92
C GLY A 34 -2.01 -14.17 27.34
N PHE A 35 -1.01 -14.82 26.71
CA PHE A 35 0.12 -14.18 26.03
C PHE A 35 -0.34 -13.12 25.01
N PHE A 36 -1.32 -13.46 24.16
CA PHE A 36 -1.88 -12.55 23.17
C PHE A 36 -2.61 -11.35 23.78
N GLU A 37 -3.29 -11.54 24.93
CA GLU A 37 -3.96 -10.46 25.63
C GLU A 37 -2.96 -9.43 26.18
N ARG A 38 -1.79 -9.88 26.65
CA ARG A 38 -0.73 -8.98 27.15
C ARG A 38 -0.16 -8.10 26.05
N ILE A 39 0.02 -8.63 24.83
CA ILE A 39 0.64 -7.92 23.71
C ILE A 39 -0.39 -7.05 22.99
N PHE A 40 -1.53 -7.62 22.60
CA PHE A 40 -2.48 -6.99 21.69
C PHE A 40 -3.67 -6.32 22.38
N LYS A 41 -3.92 -6.63 23.68
CA LYS A 41 -5.04 -6.08 24.48
C LYS A 41 -6.40 -6.33 23.81
N LEU A 42 -6.65 -7.56 23.39
CA LEU A 42 -7.82 -7.98 22.63
C LEU A 42 -9.14 -7.59 23.30
N SER A 43 -9.23 -7.78 24.62
CA SER A 43 -10.43 -7.41 25.40
C SER A 43 -10.70 -5.92 25.42
N ALA A 44 -9.65 -5.07 25.34
CA ALA A 44 -9.79 -3.63 25.30
C ALA A 44 -10.25 -3.11 23.93
N HIS A 45 -10.17 -3.96 22.90
CA HIS A 45 -10.58 -3.65 21.53
C HIS A 45 -11.81 -4.46 21.09
N ASP A 46 -12.53 -5.09 22.02
CA ASP A 46 -13.76 -5.88 21.78
C ASP A 46 -13.60 -6.94 20.67
N THR A 47 -12.44 -7.62 20.63
CA THR A 47 -12.12 -8.63 19.63
C THR A 47 -11.65 -9.95 20.24
N THR A 48 -11.55 -11.00 19.41
CA THR A 48 -11.09 -12.32 19.80
C THR A 48 -9.93 -12.79 18.92
N ILE A 49 -9.11 -13.76 19.42
CA ILE A 49 -8.02 -14.35 18.63
C ILE A 49 -8.53 -14.90 17.28
N SER A 50 -9.67 -15.58 17.28
CA SER A 50 -10.25 -16.15 16.05
C SER A 50 -10.63 -15.07 15.04
N THR A 51 -11.24 -13.97 15.50
CA THR A 51 -11.61 -12.83 14.65
C THR A 51 -10.36 -12.18 14.04
N GLU A 52 -9.32 -11.97 14.84
CA GLU A 52 -8.06 -11.39 14.38
C GLU A 52 -7.33 -12.28 13.36
N ILE A 53 -7.35 -13.61 13.56
CA ILE A 53 -6.78 -14.57 12.61
C ILE A 53 -7.55 -14.51 11.26
N ILE A 54 -8.89 -14.56 11.31
CA ILE A 54 -9.72 -14.47 10.11
C ILE A 54 -9.47 -13.14 9.39
N ALA A 55 -9.40 -12.04 10.13
CA ALA A 55 -9.09 -10.72 9.59
C ALA A 55 -7.70 -10.66 8.93
N GLY A 56 -6.70 -11.29 9.55
CA GLY A 56 -5.34 -11.38 9.00
C GLY A 56 -5.28 -12.21 7.72
N ILE A 57 -5.98 -13.33 7.67
CA ILE A 57 -6.12 -14.14 6.46
C ILE A 57 -6.84 -13.33 5.37
N THR A 58 -7.91 -12.61 5.71
CA THR A 58 -8.65 -11.78 4.76
C THR A 58 -7.77 -10.68 4.19
N THR A 59 -7.02 -9.95 5.02
CA THR A 59 -6.06 -8.93 4.58
C THR A 59 -5.02 -9.55 3.64
N PHE A 60 -4.44 -10.70 4.03
CA PHE A 60 -3.47 -11.39 3.20
C PHE A 60 -4.05 -11.76 1.83
N MET A 61 -5.24 -12.35 1.78
CA MET A 61 -5.88 -12.78 0.52
C MET A 61 -6.17 -11.62 -0.44
N THR A 62 -6.41 -10.41 0.10
CA THR A 62 -6.66 -9.22 -0.72
C THR A 62 -5.37 -8.60 -1.26
N MET A 63 -4.22 -8.78 -0.59
CA MET A 63 -2.97 -8.12 -0.95
C MET A 63 -1.87 -9.06 -1.45
N VAL A 64 -2.07 -10.39 -1.41
CA VAL A 64 -1.04 -11.37 -1.81
C VAL A 64 -0.57 -11.21 -3.26
N TYR A 65 -1.37 -10.58 -4.12
CA TYR A 65 -0.99 -10.32 -5.51
C TYR A 65 0.33 -9.53 -5.66
N ILE A 66 0.73 -8.78 -4.61
CA ILE A 66 1.99 -8.02 -4.61
C ILE A 66 3.21 -8.91 -4.82
N VAL A 67 3.15 -10.16 -4.38
CA VAL A 67 4.28 -11.12 -4.55
C VAL A 67 4.48 -11.52 -6.00
N PHE A 68 3.49 -11.32 -6.85
CA PHE A 68 3.58 -11.52 -8.30
C PHE A 68 3.89 -10.21 -9.04
N VAL A 69 3.21 -9.13 -8.66
CA VAL A 69 3.31 -7.81 -9.31
C VAL A 69 4.66 -7.17 -9.09
N ASN A 70 5.16 -7.15 -7.86
CA ASN A 70 6.40 -6.45 -7.53
C ASN A 70 7.62 -7.02 -8.28
N PRO A 71 7.85 -8.35 -8.32
CA PRO A 71 8.94 -8.91 -9.11
C PRO A 71 8.85 -8.59 -10.61
N GLN A 72 7.64 -8.58 -11.18
CA GLN A 72 7.45 -8.26 -12.60
C GLN A 72 7.80 -6.81 -12.93
N ILE A 73 7.40 -5.87 -12.08
CA ILE A 73 7.73 -4.44 -12.27
C ILE A 73 9.24 -4.23 -12.12
N LEU A 74 9.87 -4.79 -11.08
CA LEU A 74 11.29 -4.60 -10.83
C LEU A 74 12.18 -5.38 -11.82
N ALA A 75 11.69 -6.48 -12.40
CA ALA A 75 12.37 -7.19 -13.49
C ALA A 75 12.48 -6.31 -14.74
N ALA A 76 11.52 -5.43 -15.02
CA ALA A 76 11.63 -4.45 -16.12
C ALA A 76 12.82 -3.48 -15.92
N ALA A 77 13.26 -3.28 -14.69
CA ALA A 77 14.49 -2.54 -14.35
C ALA A 77 15.76 -3.39 -14.42
N GLY A 78 15.69 -4.66 -14.85
CA GLY A 78 16.82 -5.58 -14.93
C GLY A 78 17.18 -6.28 -13.62
N MET A 79 16.30 -6.27 -12.62
CA MET A 79 16.49 -6.99 -11.36
C MET A 79 16.07 -8.46 -11.49
N ASP A 80 16.68 -9.35 -10.70
CA ASP A 80 16.33 -10.77 -10.65
C ASP A 80 14.93 -10.96 -10.02
N ALA A 81 13.95 -11.35 -10.84
CA ALA A 81 12.57 -11.51 -10.41
C ALA A 81 12.41 -12.54 -9.26
N SER A 82 13.20 -13.61 -9.26
CA SER A 82 13.12 -14.66 -8.23
C SER A 82 13.67 -14.18 -6.88
N ALA A 83 14.76 -13.41 -6.89
CA ALA A 83 15.30 -12.78 -5.70
C ALA A 83 14.32 -11.69 -5.18
N VAL A 84 13.77 -10.85 -6.05
CA VAL A 84 12.78 -9.83 -5.70
C VAL A 84 11.52 -10.45 -5.10
N PHE A 85 11.05 -11.60 -5.59
CA PHE A 85 9.92 -12.32 -5.01
C PHE A 85 10.16 -12.66 -3.53
N VAL A 86 11.32 -13.25 -3.22
CA VAL A 86 11.67 -13.61 -1.83
C VAL A 86 11.79 -12.36 -0.96
N VAL A 87 12.48 -11.33 -1.46
CA VAL A 87 12.62 -10.05 -0.75
C VAL A 87 11.26 -9.39 -0.50
N THR A 88 10.34 -9.43 -1.48
CA THR A 88 8.97 -8.92 -1.33
C THR A 88 8.23 -9.61 -0.20
N CYS A 89 8.30 -10.94 -0.14
CA CYS A 89 7.68 -11.72 0.93
C CYS A 89 8.31 -11.41 2.29
N LEU A 90 9.64 -11.39 2.37
CA LEU A 90 10.37 -11.14 3.62
C LEU A 90 10.10 -9.74 4.17
N ILE A 91 10.18 -8.71 3.33
CA ILE A 91 9.97 -7.34 3.81
C ILE A 91 8.51 -7.09 4.20
N SER A 92 7.56 -7.67 3.47
CA SER A 92 6.15 -7.62 3.84
C SER A 92 5.90 -8.33 5.17
N ALA A 93 6.52 -9.48 5.38
CA ALA A 93 6.45 -10.20 6.66
C ALA A 93 7.00 -9.36 7.82
N VAL A 94 8.23 -8.85 7.66
CA VAL A 94 8.88 -8.01 8.69
C VAL A 94 8.07 -6.76 8.98
N GLY A 95 7.60 -6.07 7.92
CA GLY A 95 6.81 -4.85 8.04
C GLY A 95 5.48 -5.08 8.76
N CYS A 96 4.72 -6.11 8.36
CA CYS A 96 3.45 -6.46 8.99
C CYS A 96 3.63 -6.89 10.45
N ILE A 97 4.63 -7.73 10.75
CA ILE A 97 4.90 -8.17 12.12
C ILE A 97 5.34 -6.98 12.98
N ALA A 98 6.23 -6.12 12.48
CA ALA A 98 6.66 -4.93 13.19
C ALA A 98 5.49 -3.95 13.43
N MET A 99 4.62 -3.72 12.44
CA MET A 99 3.43 -2.88 12.58
C MET A 99 2.49 -3.44 13.65
N GLY A 100 2.27 -4.76 13.64
CA GLY A 100 1.44 -5.43 14.62
C GLY A 100 1.99 -5.35 16.05
N LEU A 101 3.28 -5.56 16.24
CA LEU A 101 3.90 -5.57 17.57
C LEU A 101 4.17 -4.17 18.13
N ILE A 102 4.62 -3.22 17.29
CA ILE A 102 5.04 -1.89 17.74
C ILE A 102 3.86 -0.92 17.80
N ALA A 103 3.07 -0.86 16.73
CA ALA A 103 1.93 0.06 16.66
C ALA A 103 0.61 -0.56 17.15
N ASN A 104 0.51 -1.89 17.21
CA ASN A 104 -0.71 -2.63 17.51
C ASN A 104 -1.91 -2.19 16.64
N LEU A 105 -1.66 -2.08 15.34
CA LEU A 105 -2.67 -1.69 14.34
C LEU A 105 -2.89 -2.83 13.34
N PRO A 106 -4.13 -3.05 12.87
CA PRO A 106 -4.46 -4.06 11.87
C PRO A 106 -4.11 -3.57 10.44
N ILE A 107 -2.89 -3.03 10.27
CA ILE A 107 -2.43 -2.46 9.01
C ILE A 107 -1.28 -3.29 8.48
N ALA A 108 -1.43 -3.81 7.27
CA ALA A 108 -0.40 -4.53 6.57
C ALA A 108 0.51 -3.58 5.78
N LEU A 109 1.79 -3.94 5.72
CA LEU A 109 2.82 -3.24 4.99
C LEU A 109 3.38 -4.14 3.87
N ALA A 110 3.61 -3.58 2.69
CA ALA A 110 4.29 -4.25 1.59
C ALA A 110 4.92 -3.21 0.63
N PRO A 111 5.75 -3.62 -0.37
CA PRO A 111 6.36 -2.71 -1.33
C PRO A 111 5.35 -1.85 -2.07
N ALA A 112 5.65 -0.56 -2.22
CA ALA A 112 4.77 0.45 -2.80
C ALA A 112 4.73 0.34 -4.32
N MET A 113 3.62 -0.14 -4.91
CA MET A 113 3.51 -0.41 -6.35
C MET A 113 3.75 0.83 -7.22
N GLY A 114 3.20 1.98 -6.84
CA GLY A 114 3.39 3.22 -7.59
C GLY A 114 4.85 3.64 -7.64
N LEU A 115 5.55 3.58 -6.51
CA LEU A 115 6.96 3.88 -6.43
C LEU A 115 7.83 2.85 -7.16
N ASN A 116 7.41 1.59 -7.21
CA ASN A 116 8.05 0.55 -8.03
C ASN A 116 7.98 0.89 -9.51
N ALA A 117 6.82 1.31 -10.00
CA ALA A 117 6.63 1.71 -11.39
C ALA A 117 7.46 2.96 -11.71
N PHE A 118 7.46 3.96 -10.84
CA PHE A 118 8.31 5.15 -10.99
C PHE A 118 9.79 4.79 -11.02
N PHE A 119 10.25 3.94 -10.12
CA PHE A 119 11.62 3.44 -10.10
C PHE A 119 11.97 2.70 -11.40
N ALA A 120 11.18 1.69 -11.79
CA ALA A 120 11.51 0.85 -12.91
C ALA A 120 11.45 1.60 -14.24
N PHE A 121 10.36 2.33 -14.49
CA PHE A 121 10.10 2.91 -15.81
C PHE A 121 10.66 4.33 -15.96
N SER A 122 10.54 5.18 -14.92
CA SER A 122 11.03 6.56 -15.04
C SER A 122 12.51 6.66 -14.70
N VAL A 123 12.95 6.09 -13.56
CA VAL A 123 14.33 6.27 -13.10
C VAL A 123 15.29 5.34 -13.85
N VAL A 124 15.05 4.02 -13.87
CA VAL A 124 15.98 3.07 -14.47
C VAL A 124 15.89 3.09 -16.00
N VAL A 125 14.72 2.79 -16.55
CA VAL A 125 14.55 2.70 -18.01
C VAL A 125 14.55 4.08 -18.67
N GLY A 126 13.83 5.06 -18.12
CA GLY A 126 13.66 6.37 -18.71
C GLY A 126 14.93 7.24 -18.67
N MET A 127 15.66 7.22 -17.55
CA MET A 127 16.91 8.00 -17.39
C MET A 127 18.17 7.19 -17.72
N GLY A 128 18.07 5.88 -17.98
CA GLY A 128 19.20 5.02 -18.27
C GLY A 128 20.15 4.80 -17.10
N ILE A 129 19.67 4.94 -15.86
CA ILE A 129 20.47 4.75 -14.64
C ILE A 129 20.49 3.28 -14.27
N SER A 130 21.60 2.78 -13.75
CA SER A 130 21.68 1.40 -13.25
C SER A 130 20.67 1.19 -12.12
N TRP A 131 20.05 0.01 -12.02
CA TRP A 131 19.10 -0.26 -10.95
C TRP A 131 19.75 -0.19 -9.56
N GLN A 132 21.07 -0.46 -9.43
CA GLN A 132 21.82 -0.34 -8.20
C GLN A 132 21.86 1.12 -7.71
N THR A 133 22.18 2.05 -8.60
CA THR A 133 22.21 3.49 -8.32
C THR A 133 20.79 4.00 -8.04
N GLY A 134 19.82 3.58 -8.85
CA GLY A 134 18.40 3.88 -8.61
C GLY A 134 17.91 3.38 -7.24
N MET A 135 18.30 2.17 -6.82
CA MET A 135 17.99 1.63 -5.48
C MET A 135 18.65 2.46 -4.36
N GLY A 136 19.85 2.98 -4.61
CA GLY A 136 20.51 3.93 -3.71
C GLY A 136 19.70 5.22 -3.52
N THR A 137 19.05 5.75 -4.57
CA THR A 137 18.17 6.92 -4.44
C THR A 137 16.93 6.61 -3.60
N ILE A 138 16.34 5.41 -3.74
CA ILE A 138 15.25 4.94 -2.88
C ILE A 138 15.69 4.84 -1.43
N PHE A 139 16.88 4.27 -1.18
CA PHE A 139 17.44 4.14 0.17
C PHE A 139 17.56 5.52 0.84
N TRP A 140 18.16 6.50 0.17
CA TRP A 140 18.29 7.85 0.73
C TRP A 140 16.94 8.55 0.88
N GLY A 141 16.01 8.36 -0.06
CA GLY A 141 14.64 8.82 0.06
C GLY A 141 13.95 8.25 1.31
N ALA A 142 14.11 6.93 1.57
CA ALA A 142 13.58 6.28 2.76
C ALA A 142 14.27 6.75 4.06
N VAL A 143 15.57 7.03 4.04
CA VAL A 143 16.28 7.63 5.17
C VAL A 143 15.74 9.03 5.45
N CYS A 144 15.61 9.90 4.45
CA CYS A 144 14.97 11.22 4.60
C CYS A 144 13.56 11.11 5.16
N PHE A 145 12.78 10.18 4.65
CA PHE A 145 11.42 9.88 5.11
C PHE A 145 11.39 9.44 6.59
N THR A 146 12.36 8.60 6.99
CA THR A 146 12.52 8.18 8.40
C THR A 146 12.87 9.36 9.30
N LEU A 147 13.79 10.21 8.88
CA LEU A 147 14.14 11.42 9.63
C LEU A 147 12.95 12.36 9.78
N MET A 148 12.19 12.60 8.71
CA MET A 148 10.95 13.40 8.78
C MET A 148 9.94 12.81 9.76
N SER A 149 9.81 11.47 9.82
CA SER A 149 8.94 10.78 10.76
C SER A 149 9.41 10.92 12.21
N LEU A 150 10.73 10.81 12.44
CA LEU A 150 11.35 10.92 13.78
C LEU A 150 11.13 12.31 14.39
N PHE A 151 11.34 13.37 13.61
CA PHE A 151 11.18 14.76 14.04
C PHE A 151 9.72 15.27 14.01
N GLY A 152 8.76 14.42 13.63
CA GLY A 152 7.35 14.79 13.56
C GLY A 152 6.98 15.72 12.39
N ILE A 153 7.92 16.00 11.49
CA ILE A 153 7.74 16.87 10.31
C ILE A 153 6.65 16.28 9.41
N ARG A 154 6.58 14.95 9.30
CA ARG A 154 5.58 14.23 8.50
C ARG A 154 4.14 14.57 8.94
N ALA A 155 3.84 14.49 10.24
CA ALA A 155 2.52 14.81 10.77
C ALA A 155 2.17 16.30 10.56
N TRP A 156 3.17 17.19 10.65
CA TRP A 156 2.98 18.61 10.39
C TRP A 156 2.69 18.90 8.90
N ILE A 157 3.44 18.28 7.98
CA ILE A 157 3.20 18.43 6.53
C ILE A 157 1.79 17.96 6.18
N LEU A 158 1.40 16.75 6.60
CA LEU A 158 0.09 16.17 6.30
C LEU A 158 -1.08 17.00 6.79
N GLY A 159 -0.96 17.62 7.97
CA GLY A 159 -1.98 18.50 8.53
C GLY A 159 -2.20 19.79 7.75
N ASN A 160 -1.24 20.17 6.88
CA ASN A 160 -1.22 21.45 6.18
C ASN A 160 -1.37 21.34 4.66
N ILE A 161 -1.53 20.11 4.12
CA ILE A 161 -1.76 19.91 2.69
C ILE A 161 -3.26 20.00 2.38
N PRO A 162 -3.63 20.72 1.31
CA PRO A 162 -5.00 20.82 0.85
C PRO A 162 -5.62 19.44 0.56
N SER A 163 -6.90 19.29 0.88
CA SER A 163 -7.63 18.03 0.68
C SER A 163 -7.64 17.57 -0.78
N CYS A 164 -7.72 18.51 -1.73
CA CYS A 164 -7.69 18.23 -3.16
C CYS A 164 -6.40 17.51 -3.59
N LEU A 165 -5.23 17.97 -3.13
CA LEU A 165 -3.94 17.33 -3.42
C LEU A 165 -3.79 16.00 -2.67
N ARG A 166 -4.22 15.93 -1.41
CA ARG A 166 -4.20 14.71 -0.60
C ARG A 166 -5.04 13.57 -1.20
N ILE A 167 -6.12 13.91 -1.90
CA ILE A 167 -6.96 12.97 -2.65
C ILE A 167 -6.42 12.72 -4.06
N GLY A 168 -5.94 13.78 -4.74
CA GLY A 168 -5.46 13.71 -6.11
C GLY A 168 -4.23 12.83 -6.26
N ILE A 169 -3.28 12.86 -5.30
CA ILE A 169 -2.04 12.10 -5.36
C ILE A 169 -2.28 10.58 -5.40
N PRO A 170 -2.99 9.95 -4.44
CA PRO A 170 -3.28 8.52 -4.53
C PRO A 170 -4.07 8.15 -5.79
N SER A 171 -5.00 8.99 -6.20
CA SER A 171 -5.81 8.74 -7.39
C SER A 171 -4.97 8.76 -8.67
N GLY A 172 -4.03 9.69 -8.80
CA GLY A 172 -3.09 9.74 -9.92
C GLY A 172 -2.15 8.54 -9.96
N ILE A 173 -1.65 8.10 -8.80
CA ILE A 173 -0.87 6.86 -8.67
C ILE A 173 -1.73 5.67 -9.13
N GLY A 174 -3.00 5.60 -8.71
CA GLY A 174 -3.92 4.55 -9.13
C GLY A 174 -4.12 4.51 -10.65
N LEU A 175 -4.29 5.67 -11.29
CA LEU A 175 -4.39 5.76 -12.75
C LEU A 175 -3.10 5.34 -13.46
N LEU A 176 -1.93 5.70 -12.92
CA LEU A 176 -0.65 5.26 -13.45
C LEU A 176 -0.50 3.73 -13.37
N ILE A 177 -0.86 3.13 -12.22
CA ILE A 177 -0.83 1.67 -12.03
C ILE A 177 -1.81 0.98 -13.00
N ALA A 178 -3.00 1.55 -13.20
CA ALA A 178 -3.96 1.03 -14.16
C ALA A 178 -3.42 1.07 -15.60
N LEU A 179 -2.72 2.15 -15.99
CA LEU A 179 -2.06 2.25 -17.30
C LEU A 179 -0.98 1.16 -17.47
N VAL A 180 -0.18 0.89 -16.43
CA VAL A 180 0.78 -0.23 -16.43
C VAL A 180 0.04 -1.56 -16.62
N GLY A 181 -1.09 -1.77 -15.93
CA GLY A 181 -1.92 -2.95 -16.10
C GLY A 181 -2.43 -3.12 -17.53
N PHE A 182 -2.98 -2.08 -18.14
CA PHE A 182 -3.43 -2.10 -19.54
C PHE A 182 -2.29 -2.36 -20.52
N SER A 183 -1.10 -1.83 -20.24
CA SER A 183 0.11 -2.09 -21.04
C SER A 183 0.56 -3.54 -20.93
N ASN A 184 0.58 -4.11 -19.72
CA ASN A 184 0.95 -5.51 -19.49
C ASN A 184 -0.03 -6.50 -20.14
N ALA A 185 -1.30 -6.13 -20.26
CA ALA A 185 -2.30 -6.91 -21.00
C ALA A 185 -2.23 -6.71 -22.51
N GLY A 186 -1.43 -5.77 -23.01
CA GLY A 186 -1.40 -5.43 -24.44
C GLY A 186 -2.64 -4.67 -24.93
N ILE A 187 -3.51 -4.20 -24.01
CA ILE A 187 -4.71 -3.42 -24.34
C ILE A 187 -4.32 -2.00 -24.79
N VAL A 188 -3.32 -1.41 -24.11
CA VAL A 188 -2.75 -0.11 -24.46
C VAL A 188 -1.32 -0.31 -24.91
N VAL A 189 -1.00 0.17 -26.10
CA VAL A 189 0.33 0.08 -26.71
C VAL A 189 0.82 1.44 -27.17
N ALA A 190 2.15 1.59 -27.29
CA ALA A 190 2.74 2.81 -27.79
C ALA A 190 2.37 3.07 -29.26
N SER A 191 2.12 4.33 -29.59
CA SER A 191 1.82 4.78 -30.96
C SER A 191 2.60 6.07 -31.28
N PRO A 192 3.36 6.11 -32.38
CA PRO A 192 4.10 7.32 -32.77
C PRO A 192 3.19 8.53 -33.06
N ALA A 193 1.93 8.28 -33.49
CA ALA A 193 1.00 9.33 -33.88
C ALA A 193 0.21 9.92 -32.70
N THR A 194 -0.16 9.07 -31.72
CA THR A 194 -1.08 9.43 -30.63
C THR A 194 -0.52 9.18 -29.24
N LEU A 195 0.78 8.88 -29.13
CA LEU A 195 1.52 8.42 -27.94
C LEU A 195 1.08 7.03 -27.51
N ILE A 196 -0.21 6.79 -27.33
CA ILE A 196 -0.81 5.50 -26.99
C ILE A 196 -2.01 5.22 -27.91
N THR A 197 -2.25 3.92 -28.16
CA THR A 197 -3.40 3.43 -28.92
C THR A 197 -3.86 2.08 -28.37
N VAL A 198 -5.02 1.61 -28.86
CA VAL A 198 -5.52 0.27 -28.53
C VAL A 198 -4.66 -0.76 -29.29
N GLY A 199 -4.19 -1.79 -28.57
CA GLY A 199 -3.45 -2.90 -29.16
C GLY A 199 -4.36 -3.93 -29.86
N ASP A 200 -3.79 -5.08 -30.17
CA ASP A 200 -4.55 -6.18 -30.78
C ASP A 200 -5.42 -6.88 -29.72
N LEU A 201 -6.72 -6.52 -29.73
CA LEU A 201 -7.70 -7.08 -28.78
C LEU A 201 -8.00 -8.56 -29.01
N SER A 202 -7.58 -9.14 -30.15
CA SER A 202 -7.71 -10.57 -30.43
C SER A 202 -6.56 -11.41 -29.89
N SER A 203 -5.49 -10.78 -29.44
CA SER A 203 -4.33 -11.47 -28.86
C SER A 203 -4.70 -12.20 -27.57
N LEU A 204 -4.06 -13.36 -27.34
CA LEU A 204 -4.27 -14.15 -26.13
C LEU A 204 -4.07 -13.34 -24.84
N GLN A 205 -3.00 -12.53 -24.81
CA GLN A 205 -2.69 -11.65 -23.68
C GLN A 205 -3.82 -10.69 -23.36
N CYS A 206 -4.37 -10.04 -24.39
CA CYS A 206 -5.43 -9.08 -24.25
C CYS A 206 -6.73 -9.71 -23.74
N VAL A 207 -7.11 -10.85 -24.31
CA VAL A 207 -8.32 -11.57 -23.91
C VAL A 207 -8.21 -12.10 -22.49
N LEU A 208 -7.08 -12.73 -22.14
CA LEU A 208 -6.88 -13.27 -20.79
C LEU A 208 -6.69 -12.15 -19.74
N GLY A 209 -6.02 -11.04 -20.06
CA GLY A 209 -5.92 -9.88 -19.19
C GLY A 209 -7.28 -9.24 -18.90
N ALA A 210 -8.11 -9.06 -19.93
CA ALA A 210 -9.48 -8.56 -19.78
C ALA A 210 -10.35 -9.54 -18.98
N LEU A 211 -10.28 -10.85 -19.28
CA LEU A 211 -10.97 -11.88 -18.52
C LEU A 211 -10.61 -11.81 -17.03
N GLY A 212 -9.32 -11.69 -16.71
CA GLY A 212 -8.82 -11.54 -15.34
C GLY A 212 -9.46 -10.35 -14.63
N PHE A 213 -9.52 -9.20 -15.29
CA PHE A 213 -10.14 -8.02 -14.73
C PHE A 213 -11.65 -8.24 -14.43
N PHE A 214 -12.41 -8.80 -15.38
CA PHE A 214 -13.83 -9.08 -15.16
C PHE A 214 -14.08 -10.08 -14.04
N ILE A 215 -13.25 -11.13 -13.92
CA ILE A 215 -13.32 -12.07 -12.80
C ILE A 215 -13.16 -11.33 -11.47
N ILE A 216 -12.16 -10.44 -11.35
CA ILE A 216 -11.93 -9.68 -10.11
C ILE A 216 -13.14 -8.83 -9.77
N VAL A 217 -13.63 -8.03 -10.71
CA VAL A 217 -14.76 -7.11 -10.48
C VAL A 217 -16.04 -7.87 -10.09
N ILE A 218 -16.35 -8.96 -10.80
CA ILE A 218 -17.54 -9.79 -10.50
C ILE A 218 -17.44 -10.45 -9.12
N LEU A 219 -16.30 -11.05 -8.79
CA LEU A 219 -16.13 -11.69 -7.49
C LEU A 219 -16.08 -10.66 -6.35
N SER A 220 -15.44 -9.52 -6.57
CA SER A 220 -15.39 -8.42 -5.60
C SER A 220 -16.78 -7.85 -5.33
N SER A 221 -17.62 -7.67 -6.38
CA SER A 221 -19.01 -7.20 -6.22
C SER A 221 -19.89 -8.17 -5.40
N ARG A 222 -19.50 -9.45 -5.34
CA ARG A 222 -20.13 -10.47 -4.51
C ARG A 222 -19.54 -10.58 -3.10
N GLY A 223 -18.62 -9.69 -2.73
CA GLY A 223 -17.98 -9.69 -1.42
C GLY A 223 -16.90 -10.78 -1.24
N ILE A 224 -16.40 -11.38 -2.32
CA ILE A 224 -15.35 -12.42 -2.25
C ILE A 224 -13.99 -11.71 -2.15
N HIS A 225 -13.38 -11.70 -0.96
CA HIS A 225 -12.11 -11.02 -0.68
C HIS A 225 -10.92 -11.62 -1.46
N ALA A 226 -10.95 -12.92 -1.78
CA ALA A 226 -9.91 -13.59 -2.56
C ALA A 226 -10.00 -13.35 -4.07
N SER A 227 -10.84 -12.41 -4.55
CA SER A 227 -11.14 -12.18 -5.96
C SER A 227 -9.90 -12.05 -6.84
N VAL A 228 -8.89 -11.32 -6.38
CA VAL A 228 -7.64 -11.09 -7.12
C VAL A 228 -6.82 -12.37 -7.25
N LEU A 229 -6.64 -13.11 -6.15
CA LEU A 229 -5.89 -14.37 -6.16
C LEU A 229 -6.59 -15.43 -7.03
N ILE A 230 -7.91 -15.53 -6.94
CA ILE A 230 -8.71 -16.44 -7.78
C ILE A 230 -8.52 -16.09 -9.25
N SER A 231 -8.59 -14.81 -9.60
CA SER A 231 -8.40 -14.36 -10.97
C SER A 231 -7.02 -14.72 -11.52
N ILE A 232 -5.96 -14.39 -10.79
CA ILE A 232 -4.60 -14.72 -11.18
C ILE A 232 -4.44 -16.23 -11.39
N THR A 233 -4.97 -17.03 -10.46
CA THR A 233 -4.91 -18.49 -10.54
C THR A 233 -5.66 -19.03 -11.76
N VAL A 234 -6.88 -18.54 -12.02
CA VAL A 234 -7.69 -18.98 -13.16
C VAL A 234 -7.03 -18.60 -14.48
N VAL A 235 -6.57 -17.35 -14.63
CA VAL A 235 -5.92 -16.89 -15.85
C VAL A 235 -4.61 -17.67 -16.10
N THR A 236 -3.79 -17.86 -15.07
CA THR A 236 -2.55 -18.65 -15.19
C THR A 236 -2.84 -20.11 -15.54
N ALA A 237 -3.88 -20.72 -14.96
CA ALA A 237 -4.29 -22.08 -15.29
C ALA A 237 -4.75 -22.20 -16.75
N ILE A 238 -5.52 -21.26 -17.27
CA ILE A 238 -5.91 -21.20 -18.67
C ILE A 238 -4.68 -21.05 -19.58
N ALA A 239 -3.76 -20.16 -19.25
CA ALA A 239 -2.51 -19.96 -19.98
C ALA A 239 -1.64 -21.23 -20.03
N ALA A 240 -1.54 -21.95 -18.91
CA ALA A 240 -0.84 -23.24 -18.84
C ALA A 240 -1.51 -24.32 -19.70
N LEU A 241 -2.85 -24.40 -19.71
CA LEU A 241 -3.60 -25.32 -20.56
C LEU A 241 -3.44 -25.02 -22.07
N MET A 242 -3.23 -23.73 -22.41
CA MET A 242 -2.97 -23.31 -23.79
C MET A 242 -1.50 -23.45 -24.19
N GLY A 243 -0.61 -23.84 -23.27
CA GLY A 243 0.81 -24.07 -23.54
C GLY A 243 1.67 -22.79 -23.50
N ASP A 244 1.13 -21.66 -23.03
CA ASP A 244 1.86 -20.39 -22.91
C ASP A 244 2.72 -20.32 -21.62
N VAL A 245 2.46 -21.22 -20.65
CA VAL A 245 3.16 -21.29 -19.37
C VAL A 245 3.64 -22.72 -19.12
N GLU A 246 4.95 -22.87 -18.87
CA GLU A 246 5.53 -24.15 -18.48
C GLU A 246 5.34 -24.42 -16.97
N TYR A 247 4.96 -25.66 -16.64
CA TYR A 247 4.82 -26.07 -15.25
C TYR A 247 6.19 -26.34 -14.61
N THR A 248 6.57 -25.55 -13.60
CA THR A 248 7.88 -25.63 -12.92
C THR A 248 7.82 -26.25 -11.53
N GLY A 249 6.61 -26.62 -11.04
CA GLY A 249 6.41 -27.20 -9.72
C GLY A 249 5.56 -26.34 -8.80
N ILE A 250 5.25 -26.85 -7.61
CA ILE A 250 4.40 -26.16 -6.62
C ILE A 250 5.25 -25.55 -5.50
N VAL A 251 6.19 -26.30 -4.96
CA VAL A 251 6.99 -25.94 -3.78
C VAL A 251 8.47 -26.13 -4.08
N SER A 252 9.29 -25.18 -3.67
CA SER A 252 10.75 -25.28 -3.73
C SER A 252 11.41 -24.65 -2.50
N ALA A 253 12.72 -24.88 -2.35
CA ALA A 253 13.52 -24.07 -1.44
C ALA A 253 13.50 -22.60 -1.90
N PRO A 254 13.56 -21.63 -0.96
CA PRO A 254 13.59 -20.20 -1.30
C PRO A 254 14.74 -19.88 -2.27
N PRO A 255 14.47 -19.13 -3.35
CA PRO A 255 15.52 -18.62 -4.23
C PRO A 255 16.56 -17.79 -3.48
N ASN A 256 17.79 -17.74 -4.02
CA ASN A 256 18.88 -16.97 -3.44
C ASN A 256 18.64 -15.46 -3.64
N ILE A 257 18.75 -14.67 -2.56
CA ILE A 257 18.58 -13.23 -2.58
C ILE A 257 19.86 -12.43 -2.79
N SER A 258 21.01 -13.09 -2.88
CA SER A 258 22.33 -12.42 -2.98
C SER A 258 22.44 -11.46 -4.18
N ASN A 259 21.64 -11.70 -5.23
CA ASN A 259 21.63 -10.87 -6.43
C ASN A 259 20.94 -9.49 -6.22
N THR A 260 20.21 -9.29 -5.12
CA THR A 260 19.52 -8.05 -4.81
C THR A 260 19.91 -7.49 -3.44
N PHE A 261 20.18 -8.37 -2.46
CA PHE A 261 20.47 -7.98 -1.09
C PHE A 261 21.81 -7.24 -0.98
N GLY A 262 21.77 -5.98 -0.53
CA GLY A 262 22.94 -5.14 -0.34
C GLY A 262 23.66 -4.72 -1.63
N GLN A 263 23.03 -4.90 -2.81
CA GLN A 263 23.64 -4.58 -4.11
C GLN A 263 23.42 -3.11 -4.52
N LEU A 264 22.75 -2.30 -3.69
CA LEU A 264 22.52 -0.89 -3.97
C LEU A 264 23.82 -0.08 -3.90
N ASP A 265 23.97 0.89 -4.81
CA ASP A 265 25.09 1.84 -4.80
C ASP A 265 24.73 3.06 -3.95
N ILE A 266 25.12 3.01 -2.65
CA ILE A 266 24.80 4.06 -1.67
C ILE A 266 25.55 5.35 -1.97
N LEU A 267 26.81 5.27 -2.40
CA LEU A 267 27.65 6.46 -2.61
C LEU A 267 27.41 7.07 -3.99
N GLY A 268 27.32 6.28 -5.03
CA GLY A 268 27.05 6.77 -6.39
C GLY A 268 25.68 7.41 -6.54
N SER A 269 24.73 7.06 -5.67
CA SER A 269 23.39 7.68 -5.66
C SER A 269 23.34 9.08 -5.01
N LEU A 270 24.41 9.55 -4.36
CA LEU A 270 24.52 10.90 -3.79
C LEU A 270 24.99 11.96 -4.81
N ASP A 271 24.88 11.68 -6.09
CA ASP A 271 25.13 12.67 -7.14
C ASP A 271 24.07 13.80 -7.05
N ILE A 272 24.52 15.04 -7.29
CA ILE A 272 23.67 16.25 -7.30
C ILE A 272 22.53 16.09 -8.30
N ALA A 273 22.80 15.47 -9.47
CA ALA A 273 21.80 15.20 -10.48
C ALA A 273 20.66 14.27 -10.00
N LEU A 274 20.92 13.41 -9.00
CA LEU A 274 19.96 12.47 -8.45
C LEU A 274 19.23 12.99 -7.21
N MET A 275 19.62 14.13 -6.65
CA MET A 275 19.00 14.70 -5.44
C MET A 275 17.50 14.97 -5.63
N GLY A 276 17.09 15.38 -6.84
CA GLY A 276 15.67 15.56 -7.17
C GLY A 276 14.87 14.25 -7.08
N ILE A 277 15.46 13.14 -7.47
CA ILE A 277 14.85 11.80 -7.40
C ILE A 277 14.73 11.35 -5.95
N ILE A 278 15.80 11.52 -5.14
CA ILE A 278 15.79 11.21 -3.70
C ILE A 278 14.67 11.98 -2.99
N PHE A 279 14.57 13.29 -3.25
CA PHE A 279 13.52 14.12 -2.71
C PHE A 279 12.12 13.66 -3.14
N SER A 280 11.98 13.25 -4.40
CA SER A 280 10.73 12.73 -4.95
C SER A 280 10.30 11.44 -4.26
N PHE A 281 11.22 10.48 -4.07
CA PHE A 281 10.92 9.26 -3.32
C PHE A 281 10.48 9.56 -1.89
N ALA A 282 11.16 10.48 -1.20
CA ALA A 282 10.79 10.87 0.17
C ALA A 282 9.39 11.50 0.23
N LEU A 283 9.07 12.41 -0.69
CA LEU A 283 7.77 13.09 -0.77
C LEU A 283 6.64 12.13 -1.15
N VAL A 284 6.83 11.31 -2.17
CA VAL A 284 5.82 10.34 -2.62
C VAL A 284 5.54 9.34 -1.51
N SER A 285 6.58 8.80 -0.86
CA SER A 285 6.43 7.88 0.29
C SER A 285 5.65 8.54 1.44
N LEU A 286 5.89 9.83 1.68
CA LEU A 286 5.17 10.57 2.70
C LEU A 286 3.67 10.63 2.42
N PHE A 287 3.27 10.92 1.17
CA PHE A 287 1.86 11.05 0.82
C PHE A 287 1.17 9.71 0.69
N ASP A 288 1.78 8.76 -0.01
CA ASP A 288 1.21 7.44 -0.28
C ASP A 288 0.95 6.68 1.03
N SER A 289 1.98 6.48 1.83
CA SER A 289 1.86 5.73 3.08
C SER A 289 0.97 6.43 4.12
N SER A 290 1.11 7.76 4.27
CA SER A 290 0.32 8.47 5.27
C SER A 290 -1.14 8.59 4.88
N GLY A 291 -1.42 8.84 3.59
CA GLY A 291 -2.77 8.90 3.06
C GLY A 291 -3.50 7.58 3.25
N THR A 292 -2.84 6.48 2.94
CA THR A 292 -3.38 5.13 3.11
C THR A 292 -3.60 4.78 4.58
N MET A 293 -2.63 5.08 5.47
CA MET A 293 -2.82 4.84 6.91
C MET A 293 -4.00 5.60 7.48
N ILE A 294 -4.15 6.87 7.13
CA ILE A 294 -5.30 7.68 7.57
C ILE A 294 -6.59 7.09 7.01
N GLY A 295 -6.64 6.76 5.72
CA GLY A 295 -7.83 6.19 5.10
C GLY A 295 -8.27 4.86 5.73
N VAL A 296 -7.33 3.97 6.04
CA VAL A 296 -7.62 2.71 6.75
C VAL A 296 -8.12 2.99 8.16
N THR A 297 -7.47 3.89 8.92
CA THR A 297 -7.85 4.21 10.30
C THR A 297 -9.15 5.01 10.40
N GLU A 298 -9.51 5.80 9.40
CA GLU A 298 -10.83 6.42 9.26
C GLU A 298 -11.93 5.36 9.09
N ASN A 299 -11.72 4.37 8.23
CA ASN A 299 -12.63 3.23 8.06
C ASN A 299 -12.77 2.41 9.34
N PHE A 300 -11.75 2.44 10.18
CA PHE A 300 -11.71 1.79 11.49
C PHE A 300 -12.42 2.62 12.59
N GLY A 301 -12.68 3.92 12.34
CA GLY A 301 -13.34 4.80 13.27
C GLY A 301 -12.50 5.24 14.47
N ILE A 302 -11.16 5.16 14.38
CA ILE A 302 -10.22 5.57 15.44
C ILE A 302 -9.48 6.87 15.14
N THR A 303 -9.77 7.50 14.01
CA THR A 303 -9.15 8.74 13.57
C THR A 303 -9.92 9.94 14.11
N ASP A 304 -9.22 10.94 14.66
CA ASP A 304 -9.83 12.21 15.07
C ASP A 304 -10.06 13.15 13.86
N ASP A 305 -10.79 14.27 14.09
CA ASP A 305 -11.10 15.28 13.07
C ASP A 305 -9.84 15.89 12.41
N LYS A 306 -8.68 15.71 13.03
CA LYS A 306 -7.37 16.19 12.53
C LYS A 306 -6.58 15.09 11.81
N GLY A 307 -7.17 13.94 11.55
CA GLY A 307 -6.52 12.81 10.91
C GLY A 307 -5.50 12.06 11.79
N ARG A 308 -5.58 12.23 13.13
CA ARG A 308 -4.66 11.54 14.06
C ARG A 308 -5.33 10.30 14.63
N PHE A 309 -4.56 9.24 14.82
CA PHE A 309 -4.99 7.96 15.38
C PHE A 309 -4.04 7.48 16.49
N PRO A 310 -4.48 6.56 17.36
CA PRO A 310 -3.64 6.04 18.43
C PRO A 310 -2.34 5.45 17.91
N ARG A 311 -1.22 5.72 18.59
CA ARG A 311 0.13 5.24 18.22
C ARG A 311 0.58 5.62 16.80
N MET A 312 0.06 6.71 16.25
CA MET A 312 0.44 7.21 14.93
C MET A 312 1.95 7.35 14.76
N LYS A 313 2.66 7.88 15.76
CA LYS A 313 4.13 8.03 15.70
C LYS A 313 4.82 6.68 15.51
N GLN A 314 4.41 5.65 16.26
CA GLN A 314 4.98 4.30 16.17
C GLN A 314 4.69 3.69 14.79
N ALA A 315 3.47 3.83 14.28
CA ALA A 315 3.09 3.33 12.96
C ALA A 315 3.94 3.97 11.85
N LEU A 316 4.07 5.32 11.88
CA LEU A 316 4.85 6.08 10.90
C LEU A 316 6.35 5.74 10.96
N MET A 317 6.89 5.50 12.16
CA MET A 317 8.29 5.07 12.34
C MET A 317 8.51 3.65 11.82
N THR A 318 7.59 2.72 12.11
CA THR A 318 7.69 1.33 11.61
C THR A 318 7.67 1.29 10.09
N ASP A 319 6.76 2.01 9.47
CA ASP A 319 6.63 2.13 8.04
C ASP A 319 7.91 2.66 7.38
N SER A 320 8.43 3.79 7.87
CA SER A 320 9.64 4.38 7.32
C SER A 320 10.90 3.54 7.56
N ALA A 321 11.05 2.94 8.74
CA ALA A 321 12.18 2.04 9.01
C ALA A 321 12.14 0.77 8.14
N THR A 322 10.94 0.22 7.91
CA THR A 322 10.76 -0.91 7.00
C THR A 322 11.08 -0.53 5.55
N SER A 323 10.80 0.71 5.14
CA SER A 323 11.18 1.23 3.82
C SER A 323 12.71 1.28 3.61
N VAL A 324 13.46 1.72 4.63
CA VAL A 324 14.94 1.69 4.59
C VAL A 324 15.46 0.26 4.44
N LEU A 325 14.90 -0.66 5.24
CA LEU A 325 15.26 -2.07 5.18
C LEU A 325 14.90 -2.68 3.81
N GLY A 326 13.73 -2.34 3.26
CA GLY A 326 13.28 -2.81 1.95
C GLY A 326 14.24 -2.39 0.83
N ALA A 327 14.63 -1.12 0.80
CA ALA A 327 15.60 -0.61 -0.16
C ALA A 327 16.95 -1.33 -0.05
N TYR A 328 17.44 -1.59 1.17
CA TYR A 328 18.67 -2.33 1.41
C TYR A 328 18.57 -3.80 0.96
N MET A 329 17.42 -4.43 1.14
CA MET A 329 17.18 -5.80 0.70
C MET A 329 17.01 -5.95 -0.82
N GLY A 330 16.80 -4.87 -1.56
CA GLY A 330 16.62 -4.87 -3.01
C GLY A 330 15.15 -4.88 -3.44
N THR A 331 14.30 -4.14 -2.72
CA THR A 331 12.96 -3.76 -3.17
C THR A 331 12.75 -2.27 -2.94
N SER A 332 11.67 -1.70 -3.47
CA SER A 332 11.40 -0.27 -3.26
C SER A 332 10.91 0.04 -1.84
N THR A 333 10.50 1.29 -1.61
CA THR A 333 9.92 1.70 -0.33
C THR A 333 8.71 0.83 0.02
N VAL A 334 8.52 0.61 1.31
CA VAL A 334 7.36 -0.09 1.86
C VAL A 334 6.28 0.93 2.21
N THR A 335 5.02 0.58 2.06
CA THR A 335 3.87 1.43 2.38
C THR A 335 2.74 0.64 3.04
N ALA A 336 1.85 1.35 3.72
CA ALA A 336 0.59 0.78 4.20
C ALA A 336 -0.34 0.45 3.02
N TYR A 337 -1.06 -0.67 3.12
CA TYR A 337 -1.97 -1.15 2.08
C TYR A 337 -3.42 -0.87 2.43
N ILE A 338 -4.16 -0.29 1.48
CA ILE A 338 -5.60 0.02 1.63
C ILE A 338 -6.43 -1.25 1.79
N GLU A 339 -5.95 -2.37 1.27
CA GLU A 339 -6.51 -3.71 1.41
C GLU A 339 -6.64 -4.16 2.87
N SER A 340 -5.88 -3.56 3.79
CA SER A 340 -6.05 -3.75 5.23
C SER A 340 -7.48 -3.44 5.70
N SER A 341 -8.18 -2.55 4.99
CA SER A 341 -9.58 -2.25 5.25
C SER A 341 -10.49 -3.48 5.14
N ALA A 342 -10.15 -4.48 4.33
CA ALA A 342 -10.91 -5.73 4.22
C ALA A 342 -10.82 -6.55 5.52
N GLY A 343 -9.62 -6.67 6.11
CA GLY A 343 -9.46 -7.30 7.42
C GLY A 343 -10.13 -6.52 8.54
N VAL A 344 -10.08 -5.19 8.51
CA VAL A 344 -10.81 -4.33 9.45
C VAL A 344 -12.32 -4.56 9.33
N ALA A 345 -12.84 -4.66 8.10
CA ALA A 345 -14.26 -4.92 7.84
C ALA A 345 -14.72 -6.30 8.36
N THR A 346 -13.83 -7.29 8.40
CA THR A 346 -14.10 -8.63 8.98
C THR A 346 -13.93 -8.70 10.49
N GLY A 347 -13.61 -7.58 11.15
CA GLY A 347 -13.54 -7.45 12.60
C GLY A 347 -12.13 -7.37 13.17
N GLY A 348 -11.08 -7.25 12.36
CA GLY A 348 -9.72 -6.99 12.81
C GLY A 348 -9.61 -5.63 13.50
N ARG A 349 -9.05 -5.60 14.71
CA ARG A 349 -8.98 -4.41 15.56
C ARG A 349 -7.60 -4.17 16.15
N THR A 350 -6.74 -5.17 16.10
CA THR A 350 -5.43 -5.14 16.78
C THR A 350 -4.29 -5.53 15.83
N GLY A 351 -3.07 -5.37 16.31
CA GLY A 351 -1.88 -5.77 15.58
C GLY A 351 -1.75 -7.28 15.33
N LEU A 352 -2.56 -8.10 15.98
CA LEU A 352 -2.55 -9.55 15.72
C LEU A 352 -2.97 -9.84 14.27
N THR A 353 -3.93 -9.11 13.73
CA THR A 353 -4.31 -9.15 12.30
C THR A 353 -3.08 -8.96 11.39
N ALA A 354 -2.27 -7.92 11.63
CA ALA A 354 -1.08 -7.65 10.84
C ALA A 354 0.00 -8.74 11.02
N VAL A 355 0.19 -9.25 12.24
CA VAL A 355 1.14 -10.36 12.51
C VAL A 355 0.75 -11.61 11.73
N VAL A 356 -0.53 -11.99 11.72
CA VAL A 356 -1.03 -13.14 10.95
C VAL A 356 -0.77 -12.94 9.45
N THR A 357 -1.06 -11.75 8.93
CA THR A 357 -0.75 -11.40 7.52
C THR A 357 0.75 -11.57 7.22
N GLY A 358 1.63 -11.09 8.10
CA GLY A 358 3.08 -11.22 7.95
C GLY A 358 3.55 -12.68 7.97
N LEU A 359 3.01 -13.51 8.85
CA LEU A 359 3.33 -14.94 8.91
C LEU A 359 2.92 -15.68 7.62
N LEU A 360 1.79 -15.31 7.01
CA LEU A 360 1.36 -15.89 5.74
C LEU A 360 2.32 -15.50 4.59
N PHE A 361 2.89 -14.28 4.58
CA PHE A 361 3.93 -13.94 3.60
C PHE A 361 5.18 -14.82 3.74
N ILE A 362 5.57 -15.23 4.94
CA ILE A 362 6.69 -16.19 5.13
C ILE A 362 6.35 -17.54 4.50
N VAL A 363 5.12 -18.01 4.65
CA VAL A 363 4.67 -19.28 4.05
C VAL A 363 4.72 -19.23 2.52
N VAL A 364 4.38 -18.09 1.91
CA VAL A 364 4.36 -17.93 0.44
C VAL A 364 5.76 -18.03 -0.18
N ILE A 365 6.83 -17.76 0.55
CA ILE A 365 8.21 -17.87 0.02
C ILE A 365 8.48 -19.25 -0.58
N PHE A 366 7.91 -20.30 -0.01
CA PHE A 366 8.10 -21.68 -0.48
C PHE A 366 7.32 -21.99 -1.77
N PHE A 367 6.40 -21.11 -2.18
CA PHE A 367 5.60 -21.24 -3.41
C PHE A 367 6.20 -20.45 -4.58
N SER A 368 7.51 -20.19 -4.54
CA SER A 368 8.22 -19.45 -5.60
C SER A 368 8.07 -20.04 -7.01
N PRO A 369 7.99 -21.40 -7.25
CA PRO A 369 7.75 -21.91 -8.58
C PRO A 369 6.37 -21.51 -9.13
N LEU A 370 5.34 -21.53 -8.29
CA LEU A 370 4.00 -21.06 -8.69
C LEU A 370 4.02 -19.59 -9.05
N ALA A 371 4.78 -18.77 -8.30
CA ALA A 371 4.90 -17.35 -8.60
C ALA A 371 5.60 -17.08 -9.93
N ALA A 372 6.62 -17.86 -10.26
CA ALA A 372 7.34 -17.77 -11.53
C ALA A 372 6.48 -18.15 -12.75
N MET A 373 5.44 -18.97 -12.56
CA MET A 373 4.51 -19.36 -13.60
C MET A 373 3.47 -18.28 -13.96
N VAL A 374 3.31 -17.24 -13.13
CA VAL A 374 2.27 -16.22 -13.35
C VAL A 374 2.70 -15.25 -14.46
N PRO A 375 2.04 -15.24 -15.64
CA PRO A 375 2.40 -14.33 -16.70
C PRO A 375 1.96 -12.90 -16.42
N GLY A 376 2.62 -11.90 -17.03
CA GLY A 376 2.36 -10.48 -16.80
C GLY A 376 0.90 -10.07 -17.01
N TYR A 377 0.25 -10.61 -18.04
CA TYR A 377 -1.15 -10.33 -18.31
C TYR A 377 -2.13 -10.91 -17.26
N ALA A 378 -1.73 -11.95 -16.50
CA ALA A 378 -2.58 -12.49 -15.45
C ALA A 378 -2.70 -11.55 -14.25
N VAL A 379 -1.69 -10.70 -14.00
CA VAL A 379 -1.73 -9.68 -12.94
C VAL A 379 -2.24 -8.32 -13.43
N ALA A 380 -2.41 -8.14 -14.73
CA ALA A 380 -2.87 -6.90 -15.33
C ALA A 380 -4.23 -6.46 -14.77
N GLY A 381 -5.19 -7.39 -14.66
CA GLY A 381 -6.50 -7.13 -14.07
C GLY A 381 -6.43 -6.65 -12.62
N ALA A 382 -5.48 -7.17 -11.83
CA ALA A 382 -5.27 -6.73 -10.46
C ALA A 382 -4.78 -5.28 -10.39
N LEU A 383 -3.83 -4.89 -11.26
CA LEU A 383 -3.33 -3.51 -11.34
C LEU A 383 -4.44 -2.52 -11.68
N VAL A 384 -5.29 -2.85 -12.65
CA VAL A 384 -6.44 -2.00 -13.02
C VAL A 384 -7.44 -1.91 -11.86
N TYR A 385 -7.71 -3.01 -11.17
CA TYR A 385 -8.61 -3.04 -10.01
C TYR A 385 -8.09 -2.16 -8.86
N VAL A 386 -6.80 -2.23 -8.55
CA VAL A 386 -6.17 -1.36 -7.55
C VAL A 386 -6.28 0.11 -7.96
N GLY A 387 -6.09 0.41 -9.25
CA GLY A 387 -6.34 1.74 -9.78
C GLY A 387 -7.74 2.27 -9.48
N ILE A 388 -8.77 1.42 -9.59
CA ILE A 388 -10.16 1.76 -9.22
C ILE A 388 -10.27 2.06 -7.72
N LEU A 389 -9.69 1.22 -6.86
CA LEU A 389 -9.75 1.41 -5.40
C LEU A 389 -9.09 2.73 -4.98
N MET A 390 -7.91 3.03 -5.53
CA MET A 390 -7.17 4.26 -5.24
C MET A 390 -7.87 5.51 -5.76
N SER A 391 -8.61 5.39 -6.87
CA SER A 391 -9.37 6.50 -7.47
C SER A 391 -10.69 6.80 -6.77
N SER A 392 -11.15 5.94 -5.85
CA SER A 392 -12.43 6.10 -5.15
C SER A 392 -12.55 7.41 -4.36
N GLY A 393 -11.43 7.97 -3.91
CA GLY A 393 -11.34 9.26 -3.22
C GLY A 393 -11.79 10.46 -4.06
N LEU A 394 -11.73 10.37 -5.39
CA LEU A 394 -12.11 11.48 -6.30
C LEU A 394 -13.55 11.97 -6.09
N ALA A 395 -14.44 11.10 -5.60
CA ALA A 395 -15.81 11.47 -5.26
C ALA A 395 -15.91 12.50 -4.11
N LYS A 396 -14.86 12.63 -3.29
CA LYS A 396 -14.80 13.58 -2.16
C LYS A 396 -14.27 14.97 -2.55
N ILE A 397 -13.82 15.15 -3.79
CA ILE A 397 -13.33 16.43 -4.29
C ILE A 397 -14.52 17.38 -4.51
N GLN A 398 -14.32 18.65 -4.14
CA GLN A 398 -15.29 19.72 -4.39
C GLN A 398 -15.17 20.15 -5.86
N TRP A 399 -15.87 19.47 -6.75
CA TRP A 399 -15.81 19.74 -8.19
C TRP A 399 -16.38 21.09 -8.61
N ASP A 400 -17.28 21.67 -7.78
CA ASP A 400 -17.88 22.99 -8.02
C ASP A 400 -16.89 24.15 -7.77
N ASP A 401 -15.85 23.94 -6.95
CA ASP A 401 -14.77 24.92 -6.76
C ASP A 401 -13.59 24.61 -7.66
N ILE A 402 -13.44 25.38 -8.74
CA ILE A 402 -12.36 25.21 -9.71
C ILE A 402 -10.97 25.36 -9.07
N THR A 403 -10.84 26.10 -7.97
CA THR A 403 -9.56 26.27 -7.26
C THR A 403 -9.13 25.03 -6.47
N GLU A 404 -10.04 24.08 -6.26
CA GLU A 404 -9.79 22.76 -5.64
C GLU A 404 -9.79 21.65 -6.70
N SER A 405 -10.74 21.69 -7.65
CA SER A 405 -10.88 20.62 -8.66
C SER A 405 -9.77 20.64 -9.70
N ALA A 406 -9.31 21.81 -10.17
CA ALA A 406 -8.25 21.89 -11.16
C ALA A 406 -6.89 21.35 -10.65
N PRO A 407 -6.39 21.69 -9.45
CA PRO A 407 -5.18 21.07 -8.92
C PRO A 407 -5.29 19.54 -8.75
N ALA A 408 -6.43 19.04 -8.26
CA ALA A 408 -6.66 17.61 -8.12
C ALA A 408 -6.65 16.91 -9.49
N PHE A 409 -7.35 17.45 -10.46
CA PHE A 409 -7.41 16.91 -11.82
C PHE A 409 -6.02 16.86 -12.47
N ILE A 410 -5.27 17.98 -12.43
CA ILE A 410 -3.92 18.04 -13.00
C ILE A 410 -3.01 17.02 -12.32
N THR A 411 -3.04 16.91 -10.98
CA THR A 411 -2.27 15.89 -10.25
C THR A 411 -2.57 14.49 -10.77
N CYS A 412 -3.85 14.14 -10.90
CA CYS A 412 -4.28 12.81 -11.33
C CYS A 412 -3.87 12.49 -12.76
N VAL A 413 -4.05 13.44 -13.68
CA VAL A 413 -3.89 13.18 -15.12
C VAL A 413 -2.42 13.24 -15.54
N MET A 414 -1.64 14.13 -14.94
CA MET A 414 -0.21 14.24 -15.28
C MET A 414 0.58 12.98 -14.97
N MET A 415 0.26 12.24 -13.91
CA MET A 415 0.99 11.02 -13.55
C MET A 415 1.00 9.95 -14.64
N PRO A 416 -0.15 9.48 -15.18
CA PRO A 416 -0.14 8.51 -16.26
C PRO A 416 0.38 9.09 -17.60
N PHE A 417 0.17 10.37 -17.89
CA PHE A 417 0.61 10.95 -19.17
C PHE A 417 2.12 11.22 -19.24
N THR A 418 2.75 11.51 -18.09
CA THR A 418 4.21 11.68 -18.01
C THR A 418 4.92 10.42 -17.57
N PHE A 419 4.18 9.37 -17.20
CA PHE A 419 4.70 8.16 -16.53
C PHE A 419 5.51 8.50 -15.27
N SER A 420 5.19 9.62 -14.60
CA SER A 420 5.94 10.16 -13.46
C SER A 420 5.02 10.65 -12.35
N ILE A 421 5.14 10.04 -11.18
CA ILE A 421 4.42 10.48 -9.98
C ILE A 421 4.89 11.87 -9.56
N THR A 422 6.19 12.11 -9.67
CA THR A 422 6.81 13.39 -9.27
C THR A 422 6.25 14.55 -10.07
N GLU A 423 6.12 14.40 -11.41
CA GLU A 423 5.59 15.42 -12.29
C GLU A 423 4.12 15.73 -11.97
N GLY A 424 3.34 14.69 -11.67
CA GLY A 424 1.95 14.86 -11.24
C GLY A 424 1.82 15.63 -9.93
N ILE A 425 2.66 15.32 -8.93
CA ILE A 425 2.67 16.04 -7.65
C ILE A 425 3.12 17.49 -7.90
N ALA A 426 4.23 17.68 -8.61
CA ALA A 426 4.79 19.00 -8.87
C ALA A 426 3.79 19.94 -9.55
N THR A 427 3.20 19.48 -10.66
CA THR A 427 2.20 20.26 -11.40
C THR A 427 0.95 20.53 -10.58
N GLY A 428 0.52 19.59 -9.72
CA GLY A 428 -0.60 19.78 -8.81
C GLY A 428 -0.36 20.86 -7.77
N PHE A 429 0.80 20.86 -7.09
CA PHE A 429 1.16 21.87 -6.11
C PHE A 429 1.30 23.27 -6.75
N ILE A 430 1.93 23.34 -7.93
CA ILE A 430 2.06 24.60 -8.66
C ILE A 430 0.69 25.12 -9.09
N THR A 431 -0.17 24.24 -9.65
CA THR A 431 -1.53 24.62 -10.06
C THR A 431 -2.35 25.13 -8.87
N TYR A 432 -2.26 24.48 -7.70
CA TYR A 432 -2.95 24.92 -6.49
C TYR A 432 -2.53 26.35 -6.10
N CYS A 433 -1.23 26.62 -6.03
CA CYS A 433 -0.72 27.95 -5.69
C CYS A 433 -1.16 29.00 -6.71
N VAL A 434 -1.04 28.70 -8.02
CA VAL A 434 -1.44 29.63 -9.08
C VAL A 434 -2.93 29.93 -9.04
N MET A 435 -3.79 28.91 -8.88
CA MET A 435 -5.24 29.09 -8.82
C MET A 435 -5.67 29.91 -7.61
N LYS A 436 -5.11 29.64 -6.41
CA LYS A 436 -5.43 30.40 -5.21
C LYS A 436 -4.93 31.85 -5.27
N LEU A 437 -3.75 32.10 -5.85
CA LEU A 437 -3.23 33.44 -6.08
C LEU A 437 -4.09 34.21 -7.09
N GLY A 438 -4.41 33.59 -8.23
CA GLY A 438 -5.23 34.21 -9.29
C GLY A 438 -6.66 34.52 -8.85
N SER A 439 -7.22 33.71 -7.93
CA SER A 439 -8.56 33.92 -7.37
C SER A 439 -8.58 34.83 -6.13
N ASN A 440 -7.48 35.51 -5.82
CA ASN A 440 -7.32 36.38 -4.63
C ASN A 440 -7.57 35.65 -3.28
N ARG A 441 -7.36 34.32 -3.26
CA ARG A 441 -7.50 33.45 -2.06
C ARG A 441 -6.13 33.05 -1.48
N TRP A 442 -5.12 33.92 -1.58
CA TRP A 442 -3.74 33.66 -1.19
C TRP A 442 -3.60 33.26 0.31
N ARG A 443 -4.55 33.70 1.16
CA ARG A 443 -4.57 33.35 2.59
C ARG A 443 -4.85 31.86 2.88
N GLU A 444 -5.38 31.13 1.90
CA GLU A 444 -5.61 29.69 1.99
C GLU A 444 -4.36 28.87 1.66
N ILE A 445 -3.33 29.53 1.09
CA ILE A 445 -2.06 28.84 0.78
C ILE A 445 -1.26 28.73 2.06
N HIS A 446 -1.15 27.52 2.59
CA HIS A 446 -0.28 27.28 3.73
C HIS A 446 1.20 27.42 3.29
N PRO A 447 2.11 28.02 4.11
CA PRO A 447 3.52 28.19 3.77
C PRO A 447 4.22 26.92 3.29
N THR A 448 3.88 25.77 3.88
CA THR A 448 4.42 24.46 3.44
C THR A 448 4.13 24.18 1.98
N VAL A 449 2.89 24.43 1.53
CA VAL A 449 2.48 24.21 0.14
C VAL A 449 3.22 25.13 -0.81
N ALA A 450 3.37 26.40 -0.42
CA ALA A 450 4.13 27.38 -1.18
C ALA A 450 5.62 26.99 -1.32
N ILE A 451 6.25 26.55 -0.22
CA ILE A 451 7.65 26.09 -0.22
C ILE A 451 7.82 24.90 -1.18
N VAL A 452 6.94 23.90 -1.08
CA VAL A 452 6.99 22.71 -1.95
C VAL A 452 6.79 23.10 -3.42
N ALA A 453 5.84 23.98 -3.73
CA ALA A 453 5.62 24.48 -5.10
C ALA A 453 6.86 25.21 -5.64
N VAL A 454 7.49 26.07 -4.82
CA VAL A 454 8.72 26.79 -5.22
C VAL A 454 9.87 25.81 -5.46
N LEU A 455 10.04 24.80 -4.61
CA LEU A 455 11.07 23.76 -4.80
C LEU A 455 10.86 23.01 -6.13
N PHE A 456 9.62 22.68 -6.50
CA PHE A 456 9.32 22.04 -7.77
C PHE A 456 9.55 22.98 -8.98
N ILE A 457 9.19 24.27 -8.87
CA ILE A 457 9.52 25.24 -9.91
C ILE A 457 11.04 25.34 -10.12
N PHE A 458 11.79 25.33 -9.01
CA PHE A 458 13.25 25.33 -9.07
C PHE A 458 13.81 24.07 -9.74
N LYS A 459 13.24 22.90 -9.40
CA LYS A 459 13.57 21.62 -10.07
C LYS A 459 13.36 21.70 -11.58
N PHE A 460 12.20 22.17 -12.04
CA PHE A 460 11.91 22.29 -13.47
C PHE A 460 12.80 23.31 -14.19
N ALA A 461 13.15 24.40 -13.53
CA ALA A 461 13.97 25.46 -14.14
C ALA A 461 15.46 25.10 -14.24
N PHE A 462 16.00 24.33 -13.28
CA PHE A 462 17.45 24.14 -13.16
C PHE A 462 17.91 22.68 -13.23
N VAL A 463 17.05 21.70 -13.03
CA VAL A 463 17.43 20.28 -13.06
C VAL A 463 16.90 19.60 -14.33
N ASP A 464 15.67 19.84 -14.72
CA ASP A 464 15.04 19.22 -15.90
C ASP A 464 15.19 20.08 -17.17
N GLY A 465 15.77 21.27 -17.09
CA GLY A 465 15.93 22.23 -18.20
C GLY A 465 17.17 22.00 -19.10
N HIS A 466 17.82 20.81 -18.98
CA HIS A 466 18.98 20.44 -19.80
C HIS A 466 18.81 19.11 -20.50
#